data_01805241100f5ddfc29fcdd48b2605d8
#
_entry.id   01805241100f5ddfc29fcdd48b2605d8
#
_cell.length_a   1.000
_cell.length_b   1.000
_cell.length_c   1.000
_cell.angle_alpha   90.00
_cell.angle_beta   90.00
_cell.angle_gamma   90.00
#
_symmetry.space_group_name_H-M   'P 1'
#
loop_
_entity.id
_entity.type
_entity.pdbx_description
1 polymer ?
#
loop_
_entity_poly.entity_id
_entity_poly.type
_entity_poly.pdbx_seq_one_letter_code
_entity_poly.pdbx_strand_id
1 'polypeptide(L)'
;MDQNRPYPKQPLSIQMNILKTLNVIAQCSQPSSGVTRLPFTKEHKQANKIITQWMKDAGMQVHLDAAGTLIGTYKSSNKNAKTLILGSHQDSVINAGRFDGIMGVLLPILAVKKLHQKKIKLPFHIECVAFADEEGVRFPTALMGPQVLAGTFQMKDIQFKDHKGISIQQALNSFGGNHRKLTQLKRSKKSIIGFVETHIEQGPVLEKHKLPVGVVTGISGITRYTCTIKGKASHAGTTPMNLRQDAL
;
A
#
# COMPACT_ATOMS: atom_id res chain seq x y z
N MET A 1 -19.19 7.32 14.43
CA MET A 1 -18.95 7.93 13.11
C MET A 1 -20.16 7.63 12.23
N ASP A 2 -20.72 8.65 11.60
CA ASP A 2 -21.92 8.55 10.78
C ASP A 2 -21.69 7.62 9.59
N GLN A 3 -22.37 6.48 9.58
CA GLN A 3 -22.27 5.44 8.54
C GLN A 3 -22.81 5.90 7.17
N ASN A 4 -23.45 7.08 7.11
CA ASN A 4 -24.10 7.62 5.92
C ASN A 4 -23.35 8.80 5.28
N ARG A 5 -22.09 9.07 5.64
CA ARG A 5 -21.35 10.14 4.95
C ARG A 5 -21.09 9.73 3.49
N PRO A 6 -21.65 10.45 2.53
CA PRO A 6 -21.37 10.17 1.12
C PRO A 6 -19.90 10.47 0.83
N TYR A 7 -19.25 9.56 0.11
CA TYR A 7 -17.93 9.83 -0.43
C TYR A 7 -17.93 11.14 -1.24
N PRO A 8 -16.82 11.87 -1.28
CA PRO A 8 -16.76 13.08 -2.08
C PRO A 8 -17.15 12.76 -3.53
N LYS A 9 -18.24 13.39 -3.99
CA LYS A 9 -18.82 13.15 -5.32
C LYS A 9 -17.87 13.55 -6.46
N GLN A 10 -16.88 14.40 -6.17
CA GLN A 10 -15.84 14.81 -7.11
C GLN A 10 -14.46 14.70 -6.45
N PRO A 11 -13.41 14.30 -7.20
CA PRO A 11 -12.05 14.30 -6.68
C PRO A 11 -11.65 15.75 -6.38
N LEU A 12 -11.34 16.01 -5.11
CA LEU A 12 -10.86 17.32 -4.68
C LEU A 12 -9.44 17.54 -5.22
N SER A 13 -9.18 18.76 -5.73
CA SER A 13 -7.83 19.17 -6.10
C SER A 13 -6.88 19.02 -4.91
N ILE A 14 -5.62 18.63 -5.19
CA ILE A 14 -4.62 18.49 -4.15
C ILE A 14 -4.38 19.81 -3.44
N GLN A 15 -4.64 19.85 -2.15
CA GLN A 15 -4.42 21.02 -1.31
C GLN A 15 -3.00 21.00 -0.74
N MET A 16 -2.42 22.18 -0.51
CA MET A 16 -1.12 22.30 0.18
C MET A 16 -1.23 21.99 1.68
N ASN A 17 -2.43 21.91 2.24
CA ASN A 17 -2.66 21.48 3.61
C ASN A 17 -2.67 19.95 3.67
N ILE A 18 -1.55 19.38 4.09
CA ILE A 18 -1.32 17.92 4.16
C ILE A 18 -2.39 17.22 5.00
N LEU A 19 -2.70 17.75 6.20
CA LEU A 19 -3.67 17.12 7.10
C LEU A 19 -5.07 17.09 6.51
N LYS A 20 -5.52 18.18 5.87
CA LYS A 20 -6.82 18.19 5.17
C LYS A 20 -6.86 17.16 4.04
N THR A 21 -5.79 17.06 3.27
CA THR A 21 -5.68 16.12 2.15
C THR A 21 -5.70 14.67 2.64
N LEU A 22 -4.97 14.36 3.71
CA LEU A 22 -4.98 13.04 4.34
C LEU A 22 -6.34 12.70 4.95
N ASN A 23 -7.04 13.67 5.55
CA ASN A 23 -8.40 13.47 6.07
C ASN A 23 -9.41 13.17 4.95
N VAL A 24 -9.25 13.75 3.77
CA VAL A 24 -10.11 13.44 2.60
C VAL A 24 -9.93 11.99 2.17
N ILE A 25 -8.69 11.54 1.98
CA ILE A 25 -8.43 10.18 1.51
C ILE A 25 -8.76 9.12 2.57
N ALA A 26 -8.69 9.47 3.86
CA ALA A 26 -9.10 8.60 4.95
C ALA A 26 -10.60 8.24 4.91
N GLN A 27 -11.43 9.03 4.22
CA GLN A 27 -12.85 8.71 4.00
C GLN A 27 -13.06 7.54 3.04
N CYS A 28 -12.06 7.18 2.22
CA CYS A 28 -12.08 5.97 1.42
C CYS A 28 -11.77 4.75 2.30
N SER A 29 -12.74 4.38 3.13
CA SER A 29 -12.65 3.33 4.14
C SER A 29 -13.95 2.55 4.23
N GLN A 30 -13.87 1.27 4.52
CA GLN A 30 -15.00 0.49 5.01
C GLN A 30 -15.45 1.07 6.36
N PRO A 31 -16.73 0.88 6.77
CA PRO A 31 -17.17 1.28 8.10
C PRO A 31 -16.32 0.60 9.19
N SER A 32 -15.62 1.40 9.98
CA SER A 32 -14.71 0.91 11.01
C SER A 32 -14.33 2.06 11.95
N SER A 33 -13.67 1.77 13.08
CA SER A 33 -13.21 2.78 14.04
C SER A 33 -12.01 3.60 13.54
N GLY A 34 -11.25 3.06 12.58
CA GLY A 34 -10.13 3.70 11.90
C GLY A 34 -10.30 3.68 10.39
N VAL A 35 -9.19 3.65 9.65
CA VAL A 35 -9.20 3.45 8.20
C VAL A 35 -9.09 1.95 7.92
N THR A 36 -10.03 1.42 7.11
CA THR A 36 -9.97 0.06 6.61
C THR A 36 -10.14 0.11 5.08
N ARG A 37 -9.02 0.08 4.39
CA ARG A 37 -8.94 0.14 2.92
C ARG A 37 -8.16 -1.04 2.40
N LEU A 38 -8.83 -2.19 2.32
CA LEU A 38 -8.19 -3.42 1.86
C LEU A 38 -7.89 -3.37 0.35
N PRO A 39 -6.85 -4.07 -0.11
CA PRO A 39 -6.47 -4.07 -1.52
C PRO A 39 -7.57 -4.63 -2.42
N PHE A 40 -7.69 -4.08 -3.63
CA PHE A 40 -8.62 -4.48 -4.68
C PHE A 40 -10.11 -4.38 -4.29
N THR A 41 -10.45 -3.47 -3.36
CA THR A 41 -11.83 -3.18 -2.95
C THR A 41 -12.37 -1.92 -3.62
N LYS A 42 -13.66 -1.63 -3.40
CA LYS A 42 -14.27 -0.37 -3.86
C LYS A 42 -13.64 0.86 -3.20
N GLU A 43 -13.27 0.77 -1.94
CA GLU A 43 -12.61 1.83 -1.17
C GLU A 43 -11.21 2.13 -1.76
N HIS A 44 -10.45 1.08 -2.08
CA HIS A 44 -9.18 1.21 -2.78
C HIS A 44 -9.37 1.88 -4.17
N LYS A 45 -10.40 1.46 -4.92
CA LYS A 45 -10.71 2.05 -6.24
C LYS A 45 -11.12 3.53 -6.13
N GLN A 46 -11.80 3.93 -5.05
CA GLN A 46 -12.13 5.32 -4.77
C GLN A 46 -10.88 6.14 -4.41
N ALA A 47 -10.00 5.61 -3.56
CA ALA A 47 -8.73 6.22 -3.25
C ALA A 47 -7.89 6.45 -4.53
N ASN A 48 -7.83 5.45 -5.42
CA ASN A 48 -7.16 5.58 -6.71
C ASN A 48 -7.68 6.74 -7.56
N LYS A 49 -9.00 7.00 -7.56
CA LYS A 49 -9.57 8.14 -8.29
C LYS A 49 -9.06 9.47 -7.74
N ILE A 50 -9.00 9.60 -6.40
CA ILE A 50 -8.51 10.82 -5.74
C ILE A 50 -7.03 11.02 -6.01
N ILE A 51 -6.21 9.98 -5.82
CA ILE A 51 -4.76 10.02 -6.05
C ILE A 51 -4.46 10.31 -7.52
N THR A 52 -5.22 9.71 -8.45
CA THR A 52 -5.11 10.01 -9.89
C THR A 52 -5.29 11.50 -10.18
N GLN A 53 -6.29 12.13 -9.56
CA GLN A 53 -6.50 13.57 -9.74
C GLN A 53 -5.34 14.38 -9.16
N TRP A 54 -4.85 14.03 -7.98
CA TRP A 54 -3.69 14.69 -7.37
C TRP A 54 -2.43 14.60 -8.24
N MET A 55 -2.16 13.42 -8.81
CA MET A 55 -1.05 13.22 -9.72
C MET A 55 -1.20 14.04 -11.01
N LYS A 56 -2.42 14.10 -11.57
CA LYS A 56 -2.71 14.94 -12.74
C LYS A 56 -2.53 16.42 -12.45
N ASP A 57 -3.01 16.91 -11.31
CA ASP A 57 -2.83 18.29 -10.84
C ASP A 57 -1.35 18.65 -10.61
N ALA A 58 -0.51 17.65 -10.38
CA ALA A 58 0.94 17.79 -10.29
C ALA A 58 1.66 17.66 -11.64
N GLY A 59 0.93 17.59 -12.75
CA GLY A 59 1.49 17.51 -14.11
C GLY A 59 2.05 16.14 -14.50
N MET A 60 1.60 15.08 -13.83
CA MET A 60 2.05 13.71 -14.12
C MET A 60 1.15 13.01 -15.14
N GLN A 61 1.72 12.08 -15.88
CA GLN A 61 0.98 11.08 -16.63
C GLN A 61 0.68 9.89 -15.72
N VAL A 62 -0.61 9.49 -15.65
CA VAL A 62 -1.07 8.51 -14.65
C VAL A 62 -1.61 7.27 -15.35
N HIS A 63 -1.25 6.10 -14.82
CA HIS A 63 -1.82 4.82 -15.21
C HIS A 63 -1.89 3.86 -14.03
N LEU A 64 -2.80 2.89 -14.12
CA LEU A 64 -2.85 1.73 -13.24
C LEU A 64 -2.07 0.61 -13.92
N ASP A 65 -1.12 0.01 -13.22
CA ASP A 65 -0.37 -1.11 -13.76
C ASP A 65 -1.13 -2.45 -13.61
N ALA A 66 -0.56 -3.52 -14.14
CA ALA A 66 -1.19 -4.83 -14.09
C ALA A 66 -1.26 -5.44 -12.68
N ALA A 67 -0.49 -4.95 -11.72
CA ALA A 67 -0.54 -5.35 -10.31
C ALA A 67 -1.53 -4.52 -9.48
N GLY A 68 -2.20 -3.53 -10.08
CA GLY A 68 -3.11 -2.63 -9.37
C GLY A 68 -2.39 -1.48 -8.68
N THR A 69 -1.10 -1.31 -8.89
CA THR A 69 -0.33 -0.15 -8.42
C THR A 69 -0.65 1.06 -9.29
N LEU A 70 -0.97 2.19 -8.65
CA LEU A 70 -1.17 3.44 -9.37
C LEU A 70 0.16 4.17 -9.52
N ILE A 71 0.51 4.55 -10.75
CA ILE A 71 1.79 5.16 -11.10
C ILE A 71 1.56 6.50 -11.79
N GLY A 72 2.14 7.56 -11.23
CA GLY A 72 2.21 8.88 -11.85
C GLY A 72 3.63 9.20 -12.29
N THR A 73 3.83 9.52 -13.57
CA THR A 73 5.15 9.82 -14.13
C THR A 73 5.30 11.31 -14.45
N TYR A 74 6.26 11.98 -13.81
CA TYR A 74 6.74 13.31 -14.17
C TYR A 74 7.97 13.18 -15.06
N LYS A 75 7.78 13.45 -16.36
CA LYS A 75 8.80 13.16 -17.36
C LYS A 75 9.92 14.19 -17.40
N SER A 76 11.15 13.70 -17.51
CA SER A 76 12.31 14.46 -17.96
C SER A 76 12.15 14.88 -19.43
N SER A 77 12.88 15.91 -19.84
CA SER A 77 13.06 16.24 -21.26
C SER A 77 13.89 15.18 -22.01
N ASN A 78 14.78 14.47 -21.31
CA ASN A 78 15.53 13.35 -21.87
C ASN A 78 14.70 12.06 -21.80
N LYS A 79 14.28 11.54 -22.97
CA LYS A 79 13.48 10.31 -23.06
C LYS A 79 14.18 9.06 -22.53
N ASN A 80 15.51 9.03 -22.56
CA ASN A 80 16.33 7.90 -22.10
C ASN A 80 16.81 8.06 -20.65
N ALA A 81 16.28 9.05 -19.94
CA ALA A 81 16.64 9.28 -18.55
C ALA A 81 16.25 8.11 -17.65
N LYS A 82 17.04 7.86 -16.62
CA LYS A 82 16.69 6.93 -15.54
C LYS A 82 15.53 7.49 -14.70
N THR A 83 14.90 6.64 -13.92
CA THR A 83 13.76 6.98 -13.09
C THR A 83 14.12 6.95 -11.60
N LEU A 84 13.79 8.00 -10.87
CA LEU A 84 13.69 8.00 -9.42
C LEU A 84 12.26 7.61 -9.05
N ILE A 85 12.11 6.54 -8.30
CA ILE A 85 10.80 6.06 -7.81
C ILE A 85 10.60 6.60 -6.40
N LEU A 86 9.46 7.25 -6.16
CA LEU A 86 9.05 7.79 -4.88
C LEU A 86 7.66 7.24 -4.55
N GLY A 87 7.39 6.91 -3.30
CA GLY A 87 6.06 6.48 -2.92
C GLY A 87 6.03 5.52 -1.76
N SER A 88 4.86 4.94 -1.55
CA SER A 88 4.54 3.97 -0.51
C SER A 88 3.28 3.20 -0.91
N HIS A 89 2.64 2.52 0.06
CA HIS A 89 1.37 1.83 -0.15
C HIS A 89 0.16 2.73 0.14
N GLN A 90 -1.00 2.33 -0.33
CA GLN A 90 -2.26 2.99 -0.05
C GLN A 90 -3.30 2.10 0.64
N ASP A 91 -3.11 0.78 0.62
CA ASP A 91 -3.90 -0.14 1.43
C ASP A 91 -3.57 0.02 2.92
N SER A 92 -4.37 -0.54 3.77
CA SER A 92 -4.23 -0.42 5.22
C SER A 92 -4.56 -1.72 5.92
N VAL A 93 -4.08 -1.89 7.15
CA VAL A 93 -4.64 -2.85 8.08
C VAL A 93 -6.08 -2.50 8.45
N ILE A 94 -6.77 -3.38 9.17
CA ILE A 94 -8.11 -3.10 9.71
C ILE A 94 -7.98 -2.09 10.85
N ASN A 95 -8.80 -1.04 10.84
CA ASN A 95 -8.77 0.05 11.81
C ASN A 95 -7.44 0.79 11.90
N ALA A 96 -6.76 0.97 10.77
CA ALA A 96 -5.50 1.69 10.69
C ALA A 96 -5.59 3.16 11.07
N GLY A 97 -4.43 3.76 11.30
CA GLY A 97 -4.25 5.21 11.34
C GLY A 97 -4.48 5.85 9.96
N ARG A 98 -4.64 7.17 9.96
CA ARG A 98 -4.92 7.95 8.72
C ARG A 98 -3.70 8.27 7.89
N PHE A 99 -2.50 7.96 8.37
CA PHE A 99 -1.24 8.43 7.79
C PHE A 99 -0.38 7.29 7.23
N ASP A 100 -0.66 6.07 7.67
CA ASP A 100 0.11 4.88 7.34
C ASP A 100 0.13 4.61 5.84
N GLY A 101 1.30 4.51 5.27
CA GLY A 101 1.58 4.37 3.84
C GLY A 101 1.15 5.57 3.00
N ILE A 102 -0.08 6.00 3.13
CA ILE A 102 -0.68 7.05 2.29
C ILE A 102 0.03 8.41 2.40
N MET A 103 0.68 8.72 3.52
CA MET A 103 1.50 9.92 3.64
C MET A 103 2.70 9.85 2.68
N GLY A 104 3.32 8.68 2.56
CA GLY A 104 4.43 8.45 1.63
C GLY A 104 4.03 8.47 0.16
N VAL A 105 2.73 8.33 -0.14
CA VAL A 105 2.19 8.57 -1.49
C VAL A 105 1.95 10.07 -1.71
N LEU A 106 1.38 10.77 -0.74
CA LEU A 106 1.01 12.18 -0.87
C LEU A 106 2.22 13.10 -0.97
N LEU A 107 3.22 12.92 -0.11
CA LEU A 107 4.37 13.84 -0.04
C LEU A 107 5.16 13.96 -1.35
N PRO A 108 5.50 12.87 -2.06
CA PRO A 108 6.12 12.95 -3.38
C PRO A 108 5.27 13.68 -4.41
N ILE A 109 3.94 13.47 -4.41
CA ILE A 109 3.02 14.15 -5.32
C ILE A 109 3.05 15.66 -5.07
N LEU A 110 3.06 16.09 -3.80
CA LEU A 110 3.18 17.51 -3.46
C LEU A 110 4.52 18.11 -3.87
N ALA A 111 5.61 17.35 -3.71
CA ALA A 111 6.94 17.77 -4.17
C ALA A 111 6.96 17.97 -5.68
N VAL A 112 6.44 17.01 -6.45
CA VAL A 112 6.35 17.11 -7.91
C VAL A 112 5.42 18.26 -8.34
N LYS A 113 4.30 18.48 -7.62
CA LYS A 113 3.43 19.64 -7.88
C LYS A 113 4.19 20.96 -7.78
N LYS A 114 5.06 21.11 -6.76
CA LYS A 114 5.92 22.30 -6.64
C LYS A 114 6.90 22.45 -7.80
N LEU A 115 7.52 21.34 -8.25
CA LEU A 115 8.40 21.33 -9.42
C LEU A 115 7.64 21.76 -10.68
N HIS A 116 6.46 21.19 -10.88
CA HIS A 116 5.59 21.51 -12.02
C HIS A 116 5.18 22.98 -12.04
N GLN A 117 4.73 23.52 -10.91
CA GLN A 117 4.37 24.94 -10.77
C GLN A 117 5.53 25.88 -11.08
N LYS A 118 6.75 25.50 -10.66
CA LYS A 118 7.98 26.27 -10.95
C LYS A 118 8.55 25.97 -12.33
N LYS A 119 7.89 25.12 -13.15
CA LYS A 119 8.35 24.69 -14.48
C LYS A 119 9.76 24.07 -14.47
N ILE A 120 10.16 23.45 -13.35
CA ILE A 120 11.47 22.81 -13.19
C ILE A 120 11.43 21.45 -13.90
N LYS A 121 12.35 21.23 -14.83
CA LYS A 121 12.62 19.94 -15.46
C LYS A 121 13.87 19.32 -14.85
N LEU A 122 13.78 18.02 -14.55
CA LEU A 122 14.90 17.28 -13.97
C LEU A 122 15.60 16.45 -15.06
N PRO A 123 16.88 16.11 -14.86
CA PRO A 123 17.63 15.26 -15.79
C PRO A 123 17.21 13.78 -15.72
N PHE A 124 16.23 13.43 -14.87
CA PHE A 124 15.68 12.10 -14.67
C PHE A 124 14.15 12.14 -14.58
N HIS A 125 13.51 11.02 -14.82
CA HIS A 125 12.07 10.87 -14.58
C HIS A 125 11.81 10.70 -13.09
N ILE A 126 10.66 11.19 -12.60
CA ILE A 126 10.11 10.82 -11.30
C ILE A 126 8.87 9.95 -11.55
N GLU A 127 8.80 8.83 -10.89
CA GLU A 127 7.56 8.06 -10.73
C GLU A 127 7.09 8.11 -9.28
N CYS A 128 5.89 8.63 -9.06
CA CYS A 128 5.19 8.50 -7.78
C CYS A 128 4.32 7.25 -7.83
N VAL A 129 4.53 6.32 -6.89
CA VAL A 129 3.83 5.04 -6.84
C VAL A 129 2.93 4.97 -5.59
N ALA A 130 1.72 4.44 -5.78
CA ALA A 130 0.84 4.02 -4.70
C ALA A 130 0.64 2.51 -4.84
N PHE A 131 1.44 1.74 -4.10
CA PHE A 131 1.42 0.30 -4.14
C PHE A 131 0.08 -0.27 -3.66
N ALA A 132 -0.29 -1.42 -4.22
CA ALA A 132 -1.40 -2.22 -3.79
C ALA A 132 -0.90 -3.45 -3.01
N ASP A 133 -1.64 -3.84 -1.96
CA ASP A 133 -1.43 -5.07 -1.17
C ASP A 133 -0.01 -5.15 -0.57
N GLU A 134 0.36 -4.12 0.19
CA GLU A 134 1.59 -4.12 0.97
C GLU A 134 1.40 -4.86 2.30
N GLU A 135 0.30 -4.57 3.00
CA GLU A 135 0.03 -4.96 4.40
C GLU A 135 -0.25 -6.46 4.59
N GLY A 136 -0.65 -7.17 3.53
CA GLY A 136 -0.94 -8.60 3.61
C GLY A 136 -2.15 -8.96 4.50
N VAL A 137 -3.13 -8.08 4.59
CA VAL A 137 -4.31 -8.27 5.49
C VAL A 137 -5.44 -9.01 4.81
N ARG A 138 -5.69 -8.72 3.53
CA ARG A 138 -6.76 -9.38 2.79
C ARG A 138 -6.39 -10.79 2.35
N PHE A 139 -5.14 -10.98 1.97
CA PHE A 139 -4.61 -12.27 1.49
C PHE A 139 -3.44 -12.71 2.36
N PRO A 140 -3.14 -14.02 2.46
CA PRO A 140 -2.03 -14.54 3.25
C PRO A 140 -0.66 -14.32 2.57
N THR A 141 -0.46 -13.15 2.00
CA THR A 141 0.79 -12.67 1.40
C THR A 141 0.86 -11.16 1.57
N ALA A 142 2.05 -10.60 1.59
CA ALA A 142 2.28 -9.17 1.74
C ALA A 142 3.21 -8.66 0.64
N LEU A 143 3.29 -7.35 0.49
CA LEU A 143 4.22 -6.68 -0.43
C LEU A 143 4.00 -7.05 -1.91
N MET A 144 2.77 -7.42 -2.33
CA MET A 144 2.52 -7.86 -3.70
C MET A 144 2.99 -6.83 -4.74
N GLY A 145 2.57 -5.58 -4.61
CA GLY A 145 2.97 -4.50 -5.52
C GLY A 145 4.48 -4.31 -5.62
N PRO A 146 5.19 -4.10 -4.49
CA PRO A 146 6.66 -4.02 -4.46
C PRO A 146 7.35 -5.26 -5.02
N GLN A 147 6.89 -6.47 -4.69
CA GLN A 147 7.48 -7.72 -5.17
C GLN A 147 7.33 -7.88 -6.69
N VAL A 148 6.19 -7.50 -7.26
CA VAL A 148 5.97 -7.52 -8.71
C VAL A 148 6.92 -6.54 -9.40
N LEU A 149 7.08 -5.34 -8.88
CA LEU A 149 8.01 -4.34 -9.41
C LEU A 149 9.47 -4.83 -9.35
N ALA A 150 9.85 -5.49 -8.26
CA ALA A 150 11.18 -6.08 -8.07
C ALA A 150 11.39 -7.37 -8.90
N GLY A 151 10.31 -8.02 -9.34
CA GLY A 151 10.33 -9.30 -10.04
C GLY A 151 10.60 -10.48 -9.12
N THR A 152 10.17 -10.40 -7.86
CA THR A 152 10.32 -11.44 -6.82
C THR A 152 9.00 -12.10 -6.43
N PHE A 153 7.87 -11.58 -6.92
CA PHE A 153 6.54 -12.14 -6.65
C PHE A 153 6.42 -13.57 -7.17
N GLN A 154 5.92 -14.46 -6.32
CA GLN A 154 5.74 -15.87 -6.67
C GLN A 154 4.39 -16.08 -7.34
N MET A 155 4.37 -16.42 -8.62
CA MET A 155 3.12 -16.57 -9.39
C MET A 155 2.15 -17.62 -8.83
N LYS A 156 2.62 -18.60 -8.04
CA LYS A 156 1.74 -19.55 -7.32
C LYS A 156 0.84 -18.87 -6.31
N ASP A 157 1.30 -17.77 -5.71
CA ASP A 157 0.58 -17.05 -4.64
C ASP A 157 -0.65 -16.31 -5.16
N ILE A 158 -0.77 -16.14 -6.50
CA ILE A 158 -1.95 -15.54 -7.12
C ILE A 158 -3.25 -16.29 -6.82
N GLN A 159 -3.14 -17.56 -6.41
CA GLN A 159 -4.26 -18.42 -6.03
C GLN A 159 -4.68 -18.28 -4.56
N PHE A 160 -3.91 -17.56 -3.73
CA PHE A 160 -4.31 -17.30 -2.36
C PHE A 160 -5.67 -16.61 -2.30
N LYS A 161 -6.49 -17.02 -1.34
CA LYS A 161 -7.88 -16.57 -1.20
C LYS A 161 -8.05 -15.76 0.07
N ASP A 162 -8.92 -14.77 0.01
CA ASP A 162 -9.40 -14.06 1.18
C ASP A 162 -10.43 -14.91 1.97
N HIS A 163 -10.89 -14.39 3.12
CA HIS A 163 -11.87 -15.05 3.97
C HIS A 163 -13.23 -15.32 3.29
N LYS A 164 -13.50 -14.70 2.13
CA LYS A 164 -14.71 -14.94 1.30
C LYS A 164 -14.46 -15.94 0.17
N GLY A 165 -13.27 -16.52 0.11
CA GLY A 165 -12.90 -17.47 -0.94
C GLY A 165 -12.52 -16.83 -2.28
N ILE A 166 -12.39 -15.50 -2.34
CA ILE A 166 -12.01 -14.77 -3.55
C ILE A 166 -10.47 -14.81 -3.68
N SER A 167 -9.95 -15.32 -4.80
CA SER A 167 -8.52 -15.34 -5.03
C SER A 167 -7.95 -13.95 -5.37
N ILE A 168 -6.62 -13.77 -5.16
CA ILE A 168 -5.90 -12.58 -5.64
C ILE A 168 -6.16 -12.37 -7.13
N GLN A 169 -6.07 -13.43 -7.93
CA GLN A 169 -6.35 -13.39 -9.37
C GLN A 169 -7.72 -12.78 -9.68
N GLN A 170 -8.76 -13.26 -9.01
CA GLN A 170 -10.13 -12.76 -9.22
C GLN A 170 -10.27 -11.31 -8.77
N ALA A 171 -9.78 -10.98 -7.57
CA ALA A 171 -9.86 -9.64 -7.01
C ALA A 171 -9.10 -8.62 -7.88
N LEU A 172 -7.86 -8.94 -8.28
CA LEU A 172 -7.01 -8.09 -9.11
C LEU A 172 -7.63 -7.83 -10.49
N ASN A 173 -8.11 -8.89 -11.17
CA ASN A 173 -8.72 -8.73 -12.50
C ASN A 173 -10.01 -7.88 -12.41
N SER A 174 -10.85 -8.08 -11.40
CA SER A 174 -12.07 -7.28 -11.19
C SER A 174 -11.76 -5.83 -10.81
N PHE A 175 -10.60 -5.59 -10.21
CA PHE A 175 -10.14 -4.26 -9.86
C PHE A 175 -9.69 -3.45 -11.07
N GLY A 176 -9.20 -4.10 -12.11
CA GLY A 176 -8.70 -3.49 -13.34
C GLY A 176 -7.24 -3.82 -13.63
N GLY A 177 -6.60 -4.68 -12.81
CA GLY A 177 -5.28 -5.23 -13.08
C GLY A 177 -5.32 -6.39 -14.08
N ASN A 178 -4.19 -7.08 -14.25
CA ASN A 178 -4.09 -8.22 -15.15
C ASN A 178 -3.02 -9.20 -14.66
N HIS A 179 -3.45 -10.29 -14.02
CA HIS A 179 -2.53 -11.29 -13.46
C HIS A 179 -1.58 -11.90 -14.50
N ARG A 180 -1.96 -11.97 -15.79
CA ARG A 180 -1.12 -12.54 -16.85
C ARG A 180 0.06 -11.65 -17.24
N LYS A 181 0.03 -10.37 -16.85
CA LYS A 181 1.06 -9.39 -17.17
C LYS A 181 1.99 -9.05 -16.01
N LEU A 182 1.83 -9.69 -14.83
CA LEU A 182 2.60 -9.36 -13.63
C LEU A 182 4.10 -9.50 -13.84
N THR A 183 4.55 -10.58 -14.47
CA THR A 183 5.98 -10.84 -14.74
C THR A 183 6.63 -9.81 -15.67
N GLN A 184 5.83 -9.10 -16.48
CA GLN A 184 6.29 -8.06 -17.40
C GLN A 184 6.56 -6.73 -16.69
N LEU A 185 6.10 -6.56 -15.45
CA LEU A 185 6.25 -5.33 -14.68
C LEU A 185 7.61 -5.20 -13.99
N LYS A 186 8.42 -6.26 -13.99
CA LYS A 186 9.77 -6.25 -13.41
C LYS A 186 10.59 -5.10 -13.98
N ARG A 187 11.08 -4.25 -13.09
CA ARG A 187 11.95 -3.13 -13.46
C ARG A 187 13.41 -3.53 -13.53
N SER A 188 14.09 -3.06 -14.56
CA SER A 188 15.52 -3.20 -14.66
C SER A 188 16.24 -2.26 -13.67
N LYS A 189 17.17 -2.79 -12.86
CA LYS A 189 17.99 -1.97 -11.96
C LYS A 189 18.76 -0.86 -12.71
N LYS A 190 19.12 -1.11 -13.98
CA LYS A 190 19.85 -0.13 -14.81
C LYS A 190 18.99 1.10 -15.17
N SER A 191 17.66 0.96 -15.21
CA SER A 191 16.74 2.05 -15.54
C SER A 191 16.28 2.88 -14.33
N ILE A 192 16.67 2.48 -13.11
CA ILE A 192 16.27 3.11 -11.86
C ILE A 192 17.49 3.82 -11.25
N ILE A 193 17.28 5.03 -10.70
CA ILE A 193 18.26 5.73 -9.88
C ILE A 193 18.22 5.18 -8.45
N GLY A 194 17.00 5.03 -7.92
CA GLY A 194 16.73 4.56 -6.58
C GLY A 194 15.23 4.56 -6.28
N PHE A 195 14.88 4.04 -5.13
CA PHE A 195 13.55 4.13 -4.52
C PHE A 195 13.68 4.89 -3.21
N VAL A 196 12.78 5.84 -2.97
CA VAL A 196 12.70 6.57 -1.70
C VAL A 196 11.26 6.51 -1.20
N GLU A 197 11.12 6.07 0.01
CA GLU A 197 9.86 6.03 0.72
C GLU A 197 9.92 6.94 1.95
N THR A 198 8.94 7.81 2.07
CA THR A 198 8.71 8.59 3.28
C THR A 198 7.60 7.90 4.06
N HIS A 199 7.90 7.45 5.27
CA HIS A 199 6.93 6.73 6.09
C HIS A 199 6.85 7.36 7.49
N ILE A 200 5.71 7.17 8.18
CA ILE A 200 5.63 7.49 9.60
C ILE A 200 6.54 6.53 10.39
N GLU A 201 7.11 6.97 11.49
CA GLU A 201 8.00 6.13 12.30
C GLU A 201 7.29 4.92 12.89
N GLN A 202 6.00 5.04 13.20
CA GLN A 202 5.21 4.05 13.94
C GLN A 202 5.83 3.71 15.32
N GLY A 203 6.55 4.68 15.89
CA GLY A 203 7.27 4.55 17.15
C GLY A 203 7.52 5.91 17.80
N PRO A 204 8.04 5.96 19.04
CA PRO A 204 8.16 7.18 19.82
C PRO A 204 9.55 7.85 19.76
N VAL A 205 10.50 7.31 18.99
CA VAL A 205 11.92 7.71 19.11
C VAL A 205 12.17 9.10 18.55
N LEU A 206 11.68 9.37 17.34
CA LEU A 206 11.84 10.70 16.72
C LEU A 206 11.15 11.79 17.54
N GLU A 207 9.92 11.50 18.02
CA GLU A 207 9.17 12.42 18.87
C GLU A 207 9.91 12.73 20.16
N LYS A 208 10.42 11.67 20.88
CA LYS A 208 11.19 11.81 22.10
C LYS A 208 12.45 12.67 21.89
N HIS A 209 13.12 12.52 20.76
CA HIS A 209 14.31 13.27 20.41
C HIS A 209 14.01 14.61 19.71
N LYS A 210 12.73 14.96 19.50
CA LYS A 210 12.29 16.17 18.79
C LYS A 210 12.89 16.29 17.39
N LEU A 211 13.05 15.17 16.70
CA LEU A 211 13.58 15.10 15.35
C LEU A 211 12.42 15.03 14.34
N PRO A 212 12.42 15.87 13.29
CA PRO A 212 11.36 15.87 12.30
C PRO A 212 11.41 14.68 11.34
N VAL A 213 12.60 14.11 11.15
CA VAL A 213 12.85 12.98 10.24
C VAL A 213 14.03 12.15 10.74
N GLY A 214 14.09 10.89 10.30
CA GLY A 214 15.23 10.00 10.50
C GLY A 214 15.48 9.19 9.23
N VAL A 215 16.73 8.76 9.03
CA VAL A 215 17.07 7.83 7.96
C VAL A 215 17.05 6.41 8.52
N VAL A 216 16.25 5.54 7.91
CA VAL A 216 16.18 4.12 8.29
C VAL A 216 17.48 3.43 7.87
N THR A 217 18.19 2.85 8.84
CA THR A 217 19.45 2.15 8.61
C THR A 217 19.31 0.62 8.60
N GLY A 218 18.17 0.12 9.05
CA GLY A 218 17.83 -1.30 9.05
C GLY A 218 16.35 -1.53 9.34
N ILE A 219 15.82 -2.64 8.85
CA ILE A 219 14.44 -3.07 9.08
C ILE A 219 14.50 -4.42 9.80
N SER A 220 13.70 -4.57 10.88
CA SER A 220 13.61 -5.82 11.61
C SER A 220 12.98 -6.92 10.76
N GLY A 221 13.58 -8.10 10.78
CA GLY A 221 12.98 -9.28 10.18
C GLY A 221 11.85 -9.83 11.05
N ILE A 222 10.85 -10.43 10.41
CA ILE A 222 9.72 -11.09 11.09
C ILE A 222 9.71 -12.55 10.67
N THR A 223 9.63 -13.44 11.68
CA THR A 223 9.35 -14.86 11.46
C THR A 223 8.01 -15.20 12.11
N ARG A 224 7.10 -15.78 11.34
CA ARG A 224 5.78 -16.19 11.82
C ARG A 224 5.67 -17.70 11.83
N TYR A 225 5.13 -18.25 12.92
CA TYR A 225 4.88 -19.67 13.08
C TYR A 225 3.38 -19.90 13.32
N THR A 226 2.87 -20.98 12.75
CA THR A 226 1.57 -21.54 13.15
C THR A 226 1.84 -22.80 13.95
N CYS A 227 1.38 -22.83 15.20
CA CYS A 227 1.47 -24.00 16.08
C CYS A 227 0.08 -24.63 16.17
N THR A 228 -0.02 -25.91 15.82
CA THR A 228 -1.26 -26.69 16.01
C THR A 228 -1.03 -27.68 17.12
N ILE A 229 -1.78 -27.52 18.23
CA ILE A 229 -1.75 -28.44 19.36
C ILE A 229 -2.98 -29.34 19.22
N LYS A 230 -2.75 -30.65 19.16
CA LYS A 230 -3.82 -31.65 19.08
C LYS A 230 -3.98 -32.35 20.38
N GLY A 231 -5.19 -32.30 20.91
CA GLY A 231 -5.56 -33.01 22.14
C GLY A 231 -6.73 -33.96 21.88
N LYS A 232 -7.08 -34.73 22.92
CA LYS A 232 -8.25 -35.60 22.93
C LYS A 232 -9.20 -35.14 24.04
N ALA A 233 -10.40 -34.78 23.67
CA ALA A 233 -11.42 -34.38 24.61
C ALA A 233 -11.73 -35.52 25.59
N SER A 234 -11.73 -35.24 26.88
CA SER A 234 -12.06 -36.19 27.94
C SER A 234 -12.79 -35.48 29.06
N HIS A 235 -13.50 -36.28 29.92
CA HIS A 235 -14.25 -35.71 31.02
C HIS A 235 -13.31 -35.22 32.13
N ALA A 236 -13.55 -33.99 32.61
CA ALA A 236 -12.66 -33.32 33.57
C ALA A 236 -12.51 -34.01 34.90
N GLY A 237 -13.56 -34.69 35.41
CA GLY A 237 -13.55 -35.33 36.72
C GLY A 237 -13.26 -36.84 36.71
N THR A 238 -13.56 -37.57 35.62
CA THR A 238 -13.44 -39.04 35.56
C THR A 238 -12.18 -39.51 34.82
N THR A 239 -11.48 -38.64 34.12
CA THR A 239 -10.25 -39.01 33.43
C THR A 239 -9.05 -38.67 34.26
N PRO A 240 -8.28 -39.68 34.73
CA PRO A 240 -7.06 -39.46 35.49
C PRO A 240 -6.04 -38.64 34.71
N MET A 241 -5.22 -37.85 35.42
CA MET A 241 -4.24 -36.93 34.81
C MET A 241 -3.24 -37.64 33.89
N ASN A 242 -2.82 -38.86 34.26
CA ASN A 242 -1.88 -39.68 33.48
C ASN A 242 -2.49 -40.28 32.20
N LEU A 243 -3.81 -40.18 32.01
CA LEU A 243 -4.53 -40.66 30.82
C LEU A 243 -5.05 -39.49 29.95
N ARG A 244 -4.82 -38.26 30.40
CA ARG A 244 -5.22 -37.05 29.65
C ARG A 244 -4.30 -36.75 28.49
N GLN A 245 -4.88 -36.19 27.45
CA GLN A 245 -4.20 -35.64 26.29
C GLN A 245 -4.84 -34.29 25.94
N ASP A 246 -4.85 -33.39 26.89
CA ASP A 246 -5.43 -32.06 26.68
C ASP A 246 -4.58 -31.27 25.69
N ALA A 247 -5.23 -30.42 24.88
CA ALA A 247 -4.52 -29.57 23.90
C ALA A 247 -3.83 -28.38 24.58
N LEU A 248 -4.18 -28.06 25.83
CA LEU A 248 -3.60 -27.00 26.67
C LEU A 248 -3.42 -27.53 28.09
#